data_c0aaf57604ea6d7d8357f069ce33a778
#
_entry.id   c0aaf57604ea6d7d8357f069ce33a778
#
_cell.length_a   1.000
_cell.length_b   1.000
_cell.length_c   1.000
_cell.angle_alpha   90.00
_cell.angle_beta   90.00
_cell.angle_gamma   90.00
#
_symmetry.space_group_name_H-M   'P 1'
#
loop_
_entity.id
_entity.type
_entity.pdbx_description
1 polymer ?
#
loop_
_entity_poly.entity_id
_entity_poly.type
_entity_poly.pdbx_seq_one_letter_code
_entity_poly.pdbx_strand_id
1 'polypeptide(L)'
;MSKRFSLSILVLTIGLAGCGSVIDDPQQAVKERRKMAVVLSDVGLGDQSFSDAAMSGMSLLREKEDWFIDYRELSETKSYEAAFATLAKQQPTVVVGLGFMGQADLEKVAKQYPKQQFALIDAVSELPNVLSVTFKEDEGSYLAGAAAAIQSDSETIGFIGGMKSPLIEKFEKGYRAGATAINPDIRVLVDYAEDFAAPDKGRELANAQMKKEADVLYAAAGLTGSGVLEAAEEKGNKAIGVDSDQTAIAPDAVMTSMLKQVDLAITKIGDSVKASGLQSGQIVLGVKDGAIQLAPIRNANFTAKELHRLEQLKQEILEGKVKVQ
;
A
#
# COMPACT_ATOMS: atom_id res chain seq x y z
N MET A 1 77.75 -2.16 68.25
CA MET A 1 76.26 -2.37 68.36
C MET A 1 75.65 -1.70 67.16
N SER A 2 75.37 -2.46 66.15
CA SER A 2 74.82 -1.96 64.85
C SER A 2 73.33 -2.34 64.72
N LYS A 3 72.46 -1.36 64.70
CA LYS A 3 71.02 -1.54 64.47
C LYS A 3 70.79 -1.50 62.95
N ARG A 4 70.45 -2.64 62.38
CA ARG A 4 69.92 -2.70 61.01
C ARG A 4 68.45 -2.29 60.97
N PHE A 5 68.16 -1.24 60.25
CA PHE A 5 66.80 -0.86 59.89
C PHE A 5 66.37 -1.58 58.61
N SER A 6 65.37 -2.46 58.72
CA SER A 6 64.73 -3.07 57.54
C SER A 6 63.65 -2.18 57.03
N LEU A 7 63.76 -1.69 55.82
CA LEU A 7 62.76 -0.91 55.14
C LEU A 7 61.82 -1.88 54.35
N SER A 8 60.64 -2.05 54.85
CA SER A 8 59.61 -2.85 54.16
C SER A 8 58.96 -2.00 53.12
N ILE A 9 59.18 -2.31 51.83
CA ILE A 9 58.51 -1.68 50.69
C ILE A 9 57.13 -2.34 50.54
N LEU A 10 56.06 -1.57 50.79
CA LEU A 10 54.69 -1.96 50.57
C LEU A 10 54.39 -1.68 49.09
N VAL A 11 54.33 -2.72 48.26
CA VAL A 11 53.89 -2.60 46.84
C VAL A 11 52.38 -2.53 46.82
N LEU A 12 51.86 -1.32 46.52
CA LEU A 12 50.45 -1.09 46.33
C LEU A 12 50.09 -1.42 44.86
N THR A 13 49.55 -2.60 44.62
CA THR A 13 48.98 -2.98 43.30
C THR A 13 47.65 -2.27 43.11
N ILE A 14 47.66 -1.20 42.34
CA ILE A 14 46.47 -0.54 41.82
C ILE A 14 45.91 -1.43 40.70
N GLY A 15 44.84 -2.20 41.03
CA GLY A 15 44.06 -2.91 40.02
C GLY A 15 43.29 -1.88 39.15
N LEU A 16 43.77 -1.68 37.92
CA LEU A 16 42.97 -1.03 36.87
C LEU A 16 41.78 -1.98 36.56
N ALA A 17 40.64 -1.72 37.19
CA ALA A 17 39.38 -2.21 36.68
C ALA A 17 39.11 -1.46 35.35
N GLY A 18 39.57 -2.02 34.26
CA GLY A 18 39.18 -1.57 32.93
C GLY A 18 37.68 -1.80 32.76
N CYS A 19 36.89 -0.72 32.76
CA CYS A 19 35.60 -0.73 32.15
C CYS A 19 35.80 -1.06 30.66
N GLY A 20 35.76 -2.34 30.32
CA GLY A 20 35.57 -2.77 28.95
C GLY A 20 34.20 -2.28 28.51
N SER A 21 34.15 -1.12 27.82
CA SER A 21 33.03 -0.83 26.97
C SER A 21 32.99 -1.98 25.97
N VAL A 22 31.99 -2.83 26.10
CA VAL A 22 31.63 -3.78 25.06
C VAL A 22 31.28 -2.89 23.86
N ILE A 23 32.23 -2.73 22.95
CA ILE A 23 31.93 -2.19 21.63
C ILE A 23 31.16 -3.32 20.97
N ASP A 24 29.84 -3.25 20.99
CA ASP A 24 29.00 -4.16 20.24
C ASP A 24 29.50 -4.14 18.79
N ASP A 25 29.90 -5.31 18.30
CA ASP A 25 30.35 -5.46 16.90
C ASP A 25 29.21 -4.94 16.01
N PRO A 26 29.46 -3.90 15.16
CA PRO A 26 28.42 -3.36 14.29
C PRO A 26 27.81 -4.43 13.39
N GLN A 27 28.55 -5.50 13.05
CA GLN A 27 28.03 -6.63 12.29
C GLN A 27 27.12 -7.52 13.12
N GLN A 28 27.33 -7.63 14.43
CA GLN A 28 26.47 -8.37 15.33
C GLN A 28 25.16 -7.61 15.59
N ALA A 29 25.22 -6.30 15.79
CA ALA A 29 24.06 -5.43 15.90
C ALA A 29 23.15 -5.49 14.66
N VAL A 30 23.74 -5.53 13.45
CA VAL A 30 22.98 -5.70 12.19
C VAL A 30 22.34 -7.10 12.10
N LYS A 31 22.97 -8.13 12.67
CA LYS A 31 22.46 -9.50 12.63
C LYS A 31 21.27 -9.74 13.58
N GLU A 32 21.13 -8.90 14.62
CA GLU A 32 20.05 -8.97 15.59
C GLU A 32 18.79 -8.15 15.18
N ARG A 33 18.94 -7.26 14.20
CA ARG A 33 17.79 -6.49 13.70
C ARG A 33 16.82 -7.36 12.91
N ARG A 34 15.52 -7.13 13.12
CA ARG A 34 14.50 -7.72 12.27
C ARG A 34 14.66 -7.23 10.84
N LYS A 35 14.59 -8.13 9.88
CA LYS A 35 14.69 -7.80 8.46
C LYS A 35 13.37 -8.07 7.76
N MET A 36 12.81 -7.03 7.14
CA MET A 36 11.70 -7.17 6.20
C MET A 36 12.27 -7.07 4.78
N ALA A 37 11.95 -8.05 3.95
CA ALA A 37 12.37 -8.10 2.56
C ALA A 37 11.14 -8.07 1.66
N VAL A 38 11.03 -7.10 0.76
CA VAL A 38 9.83 -6.82 -0.02
C VAL A 38 10.09 -7.01 -1.50
N VAL A 39 9.21 -7.74 -2.19
CA VAL A 39 9.15 -7.75 -3.66
C VAL A 39 8.04 -6.79 -4.06
N LEU A 40 8.41 -5.73 -4.77
CA LEU A 40 7.49 -4.69 -5.22
C LEU A 40 6.58 -5.20 -6.35
N SER A 41 5.55 -4.43 -6.68
CA SER A 41 4.70 -4.71 -7.83
C SER A 41 5.50 -4.66 -9.14
N ASP A 42 4.88 -5.06 -10.23
CA ASP A 42 5.47 -5.04 -11.58
C ASP A 42 5.92 -3.66 -12.05
N VAL A 43 5.21 -2.62 -11.61
CA VAL A 43 5.58 -1.23 -11.91
C VAL A 43 6.84 -0.79 -11.15
N GLY A 44 7.00 -1.23 -9.89
CA GLY A 44 8.09 -0.81 -9.01
C GLY A 44 7.88 0.58 -8.42
N LEU A 45 8.99 1.21 -7.98
CA LEU A 45 8.97 2.55 -7.40
C LEU A 45 8.73 3.63 -8.46
N GLY A 46 8.12 4.73 -8.03
CA GLY A 46 7.78 5.86 -8.89
C GLY A 46 6.39 5.72 -9.53
N ASP A 47 5.58 4.74 -9.09
CA ASP A 47 4.20 4.57 -9.55
C ASP A 47 3.24 5.64 -8.99
N GLN A 48 3.70 6.45 -8.05
CA GLN A 48 2.92 7.46 -7.32
C GLN A 48 1.62 6.89 -6.71
N SER A 49 1.63 5.59 -6.40
CA SER A 49 0.47 4.80 -6.01
C SER A 49 0.90 3.68 -5.04
N PHE A 50 0.75 2.45 -5.45
CA PHE A 50 0.80 1.22 -4.64
C PHE A 50 2.20 0.90 -4.09
N SER A 51 3.24 0.90 -4.95
CA SER A 51 4.62 0.61 -4.54
C SER A 51 5.22 1.73 -3.70
N ASP A 52 4.94 2.99 -4.06
CA ASP A 52 5.41 4.16 -3.30
C ASP A 52 4.74 4.23 -1.92
N ALA A 53 3.45 3.85 -1.80
CA ALA A 53 2.77 3.73 -0.52
C ALA A 53 3.39 2.63 0.36
N ALA A 54 3.77 1.48 -0.22
CA ALA A 54 4.49 0.44 0.51
C ALA A 54 5.87 0.92 0.99
N MET A 55 6.61 1.67 0.17
CA MET A 55 7.90 2.25 0.55
C MET A 55 7.75 3.22 1.73
N SER A 56 6.66 3.97 1.80
CA SER A 56 6.36 4.83 2.95
C SER A 56 6.23 4.02 4.24
N GLY A 57 5.51 2.90 4.23
CA GLY A 57 5.39 1.99 5.36
C GLY A 57 6.72 1.35 5.76
N MET A 58 7.53 0.96 4.78
CA MET A 58 8.89 0.45 5.02
C MET A 58 9.78 1.50 5.69
N SER A 59 9.70 2.75 5.25
CA SER A 59 10.44 3.86 5.85
C SER A 59 10.04 4.10 7.29
N LEU A 60 8.74 4.04 7.61
CA LEU A 60 8.23 4.15 8.97
C LEU A 60 8.78 3.05 9.88
N LEU A 61 8.80 1.80 9.43
CA LEU A 61 9.36 0.68 10.20
C LEU A 61 10.86 0.88 10.47
N ARG A 62 11.61 1.32 9.46
CA ARG A 62 13.04 1.59 9.61
C ARG A 62 13.32 2.71 10.60
N GLU A 63 12.58 3.80 10.52
CA GLU A 63 12.83 5.00 11.33
C GLU A 63 12.35 4.87 12.77
N LYS A 64 11.18 4.27 12.98
CA LYS A 64 10.55 4.21 14.31
C LYS A 64 10.84 2.91 15.06
N GLU A 65 11.21 1.84 14.38
CA GLU A 65 11.19 0.51 14.95
C GLU A 65 12.44 -0.33 14.69
N ASP A 66 13.47 0.30 14.13
CA ASP A 66 14.80 -0.28 13.89
C ASP A 66 14.78 -1.56 13.01
N TRP A 67 13.87 -1.62 12.03
CA TRP A 67 13.87 -2.67 11.03
C TRP A 67 14.96 -2.43 9.97
N PHE A 68 15.61 -3.50 9.55
CA PHE A 68 16.38 -3.49 8.31
C PHE A 68 15.43 -3.79 7.15
N ILE A 69 15.42 -2.93 6.15
CA ILE A 69 14.56 -3.06 4.97
C ILE A 69 15.40 -3.40 3.75
N ASP A 70 14.98 -4.44 3.01
CA ASP A 70 15.52 -4.82 1.71
C ASP A 70 14.36 -4.95 0.73
N TYR A 71 14.53 -4.61 -0.53
CA TYR A 71 13.48 -4.78 -1.53
C TYR A 71 14.06 -5.20 -2.89
N ARG A 72 13.19 -5.72 -3.76
CA ARG A 72 13.53 -6.07 -5.14
C ARG A 72 12.46 -5.56 -6.08
N GLU A 73 12.93 -5.07 -7.22
CA GLU A 73 12.11 -4.72 -8.37
C GLU A 73 12.24 -5.79 -9.47
N LEU A 74 11.17 -5.96 -10.26
CA LEU A 74 11.20 -6.90 -11.37
C LEU A 74 12.12 -6.46 -12.51
N SER A 75 12.38 -5.16 -12.61
CA SER A 75 13.40 -4.60 -13.52
C SER A 75 14.77 -5.23 -13.32
N GLU A 76 15.12 -5.59 -12.07
CA GLU A 76 16.39 -6.20 -11.69
C GLU A 76 16.33 -7.73 -11.77
N THR A 77 15.29 -8.35 -11.21
CA THR A 77 15.20 -9.80 -11.01
C THR A 77 14.54 -10.55 -12.16
N LYS A 78 13.85 -9.85 -13.06
CA LYS A 78 13.15 -10.34 -14.26
C LYS A 78 11.93 -11.23 -13.99
N SER A 79 11.72 -11.71 -12.76
CA SER A 79 10.52 -12.46 -12.39
C SER A 79 10.26 -12.40 -10.89
N TYR A 80 9.01 -12.54 -10.49
CA TYR A 80 8.60 -12.66 -9.10
C TYR A 80 9.25 -13.86 -8.41
N GLU A 81 9.29 -15.03 -9.07
CA GLU A 81 9.93 -16.24 -8.52
C GLU A 81 11.39 -15.99 -8.15
N ALA A 82 12.17 -15.40 -9.07
CA ALA A 82 13.59 -15.11 -8.84
C ALA A 82 13.79 -14.10 -7.69
N ALA A 83 12.92 -13.08 -7.60
CA ALA A 83 12.94 -12.09 -6.55
C ALA A 83 12.67 -12.73 -5.17
N PHE A 84 11.57 -13.48 -5.04
CA PHE A 84 11.21 -14.17 -3.80
C PHE A 84 12.27 -15.19 -3.37
N ALA A 85 12.76 -16.02 -4.30
CA ALA A 85 13.79 -17.01 -3.99
C ALA A 85 15.11 -16.36 -3.55
N THR A 86 15.50 -15.24 -4.16
CA THR A 86 16.71 -14.49 -3.77
C THR A 86 16.58 -13.95 -2.35
N LEU A 87 15.44 -13.38 -2.00
CA LEU A 87 15.20 -12.84 -0.67
C LEU A 87 15.05 -13.96 0.38
N ALA A 88 14.33 -15.04 0.08
CA ALA A 88 14.14 -16.16 1.00
C ALA A 88 15.45 -16.85 1.38
N LYS A 89 16.42 -16.96 0.45
CA LYS A 89 17.77 -17.49 0.72
C LYS A 89 18.53 -16.69 1.79
N GLN A 90 18.24 -15.41 1.94
CA GLN A 90 18.86 -14.55 2.95
C GLN A 90 18.25 -14.72 4.34
N GLN A 91 17.19 -15.51 4.47
CA GLN A 91 16.50 -15.78 5.73
C GLN A 91 16.09 -14.52 6.50
N PRO A 92 15.41 -13.54 5.87
CA PRO A 92 14.89 -12.38 6.58
C PRO A 92 13.81 -12.81 7.57
N THR A 93 13.44 -11.92 8.48
CA THR A 93 12.35 -12.18 9.42
C THR A 93 11.03 -12.42 8.70
N VAL A 94 10.77 -11.67 7.63
CA VAL A 94 9.60 -11.84 6.75
C VAL A 94 9.95 -11.44 5.31
N VAL A 95 9.40 -12.20 4.35
CA VAL A 95 9.40 -11.85 2.92
C VAL A 95 7.99 -11.41 2.56
N VAL A 96 7.82 -10.21 2.01
CA VAL A 96 6.53 -9.62 1.63
C VAL A 96 6.41 -9.57 0.12
N GLY A 97 5.31 -10.08 -0.42
CA GLY A 97 4.91 -9.90 -1.81
C GLY A 97 3.88 -8.77 -1.91
N LEU A 98 4.12 -7.83 -2.81
CA LEU A 98 3.26 -6.70 -3.04
C LEU A 98 2.43 -6.90 -4.33
N GLY A 99 1.12 -7.07 -4.15
CA GLY A 99 0.16 -7.24 -5.24
C GLY A 99 -0.13 -8.69 -5.61
N PHE A 100 -1.31 -8.88 -6.20
CA PHE A 100 -1.85 -10.21 -6.56
C PHE A 100 -1.07 -10.93 -7.67
N MET A 101 -0.37 -10.19 -8.52
CA MET A 101 0.35 -10.76 -9.66
C MET A 101 1.50 -11.69 -9.23
N GLY A 102 2.12 -11.42 -8.07
CA GLY A 102 3.18 -12.25 -7.51
C GLY A 102 2.71 -13.47 -6.72
N GLN A 103 1.39 -13.69 -6.54
CA GLN A 103 0.85 -14.72 -5.65
C GLN A 103 1.35 -16.12 -5.97
N ALA A 104 1.21 -16.57 -7.22
CA ALA A 104 1.58 -17.93 -7.61
C ALA A 104 3.07 -18.22 -7.40
N ASP A 105 3.92 -17.26 -7.72
CA ASP A 105 5.37 -17.33 -7.54
C ASP A 105 5.77 -17.32 -6.06
N LEU A 106 5.13 -16.44 -5.26
CA LEU A 106 5.33 -16.41 -3.80
C LEU A 106 4.96 -17.75 -3.19
N GLU A 107 3.80 -18.32 -3.51
CA GLU A 107 3.36 -19.62 -2.99
C GLU A 107 4.28 -20.77 -3.41
N LYS A 108 4.80 -20.73 -4.63
CA LYS A 108 5.80 -21.69 -5.11
C LYS A 108 7.07 -21.63 -4.26
N VAL A 109 7.59 -20.43 -4.00
CA VAL A 109 8.78 -20.23 -3.17
C VAL A 109 8.48 -20.55 -1.69
N ALA A 110 7.33 -20.15 -1.16
CA ALA A 110 6.94 -20.45 0.22
C ALA A 110 6.88 -21.95 0.52
N LYS A 111 6.46 -22.77 -0.44
CA LYS A 111 6.51 -24.25 -0.34
C LYS A 111 7.95 -24.79 -0.29
N GLN A 112 8.89 -24.14 -0.99
CA GLN A 112 10.31 -24.53 -0.98
C GLN A 112 11.01 -24.11 0.32
N TYR A 113 10.53 -23.08 0.99
CA TYR A 113 11.07 -22.52 2.23
C TYR A 113 10.05 -22.57 3.37
N PRO A 114 9.62 -23.76 3.86
CA PRO A 114 8.51 -23.90 4.79
C PRO A 114 8.74 -23.29 6.17
N LYS A 115 10.00 -22.98 6.52
CA LYS A 115 10.37 -22.29 7.77
C LYS A 115 10.46 -20.78 7.64
N GLN A 116 10.51 -20.26 6.39
CA GLN A 116 10.52 -18.85 6.13
C GLN A 116 9.09 -18.30 6.24
N GLN A 117 8.92 -17.18 6.91
CA GLN A 117 7.65 -16.47 7.00
C GLN A 117 7.48 -15.56 5.79
N PHE A 118 6.29 -15.59 5.20
CA PHE A 118 5.90 -14.74 4.09
C PHE A 118 4.65 -13.94 4.44
N ALA A 119 4.50 -12.79 3.82
CA ALA A 119 3.24 -12.06 3.78
C ALA A 119 2.89 -11.71 2.33
N LEU A 120 1.60 -11.64 2.03
CA LEU A 120 1.10 -11.31 0.71
C LEU A 120 0.04 -10.22 0.82
N ILE A 121 0.25 -9.10 0.12
CA ILE A 121 -0.70 -7.99 0.07
C ILE A 121 -1.52 -8.10 -1.21
N ASP A 122 -2.84 -7.88 -1.11
CA ASP A 122 -3.84 -7.92 -2.20
C ASP A 122 -4.15 -9.30 -2.78
N ALA A 123 -3.74 -10.36 -2.10
CA ALA A 123 -4.19 -11.71 -2.45
C ALA A 123 -4.23 -12.59 -1.21
N VAL A 124 -4.91 -13.75 -1.31
CA VAL A 124 -5.10 -14.70 -0.21
C VAL A 124 -4.38 -16.00 -0.53
N SER A 125 -3.57 -16.47 0.42
CA SER A 125 -2.88 -17.75 0.37
C SER A 125 -3.31 -18.65 1.52
N GLU A 126 -3.53 -19.94 1.23
CA GLU A 126 -3.87 -20.96 2.23
C GLU A 126 -2.61 -21.62 2.86
N LEU A 127 -1.41 -21.15 2.51
CA LEU A 127 -0.18 -21.76 3.01
C LEU A 127 0.06 -21.41 4.48
N PRO A 128 0.53 -22.35 5.31
CA PRO A 128 0.68 -22.17 6.75
C PRO A 128 1.80 -21.20 7.15
N ASN A 129 2.65 -20.81 6.23
CA ASN A 129 3.73 -19.85 6.43
C ASN A 129 3.51 -18.52 5.68
N VAL A 130 2.28 -18.23 5.25
CA VAL A 130 1.90 -16.99 4.56
C VAL A 130 0.80 -16.28 5.34
N LEU A 131 1.03 -15.01 5.68
CA LEU A 131 -0.01 -14.08 6.14
C LEU A 131 -0.54 -13.30 4.95
N SER A 132 -1.84 -13.30 4.73
CA SER A 132 -2.51 -12.52 3.71
C SER A 132 -3.03 -11.21 4.28
N VAL A 133 -2.82 -10.10 3.59
CA VAL A 133 -3.40 -8.78 3.93
C VAL A 133 -4.18 -8.28 2.74
N THR A 134 -5.48 -8.11 2.90
CA THR A 134 -6.39 -7.63 1.85
C THR A 134 -7.14 -6.41 2.33
N PHE A 135 -7.73 -5.70 1.39
CA PHE A 135 -8.51 -4.50 1.69
C PHE A 135 -9.96 -4.65 1.21
N LYS A 136 -10.81 -3.79 1.75
CA LYS A 136 -12.19 -3.61 1.30
C LYS A 136 -12.25 -2.43 0.34
N GLU A 137 -11.69 -2.64 -0.85
CA GLU A 137 -11.60 -1.63 -1.90
C GLU A 137 -12.97 -1.16 -2.35
N ASP A 138 -13.96 -2.03 -2.26
CA ASP A 138 -15.37 -1.75 -2.53
C ASP A 138 -15.93 -0.65 -1.61
N GLU A 139 -15.56 -0.63 -0.31
CA GLU A 139 -15.99 0.40 0.64
C GLU A 139 -15.50 1.80 0.23
N GLY A 140 -14.22 1.94 -0.13
CA GLY A 140 -13.64 3.22 -0.54
C GLY A 140 -14.13 3.67 -1.91
N SER A 141 -14.21 2.72 -2.84
CA SER A 141 -14.74 3.00 -4.19
C SER A 141 -16.22 3.37 -4.16
N TYR A 142 -17.00 2.85 -3.22
CA TYR A 142 -18.36 3.30 -2.97
C TYR A 142 -18.42 4.80 -2.63
N LEU A 143 -17.56 5.26 -1.75
CA LEU A 143 -17.46 6.69 -1.43
C LEU A 143 -16.98 7.51 -2.62
N ALA A 144 -16.03 7.00 -3.39
CA ALA A 144 -15.55 7.63 -4.61
C ALA A 144 -16.66 7.76 -5.67
N GLY A 145 -17.45 6.70 -5.85
CA GLY A 145 -18.61 6.71 -6.77
C GLY A 145 -19.68 7.70 -6.36
N ALA A 146 -19.98 7.78 -5.06
CA ALA A 146 -20.89 8.77 -4.52
C ALA A 146 -20.39 10.21 -4.75
N ALA A 147 -19.09 10.46 -4.52
CA ALA A 147 -18.48 11.76 -4.77
C ALA A 147 -18.52 12.13 -6.26
N ALA A 148 -18.24 11.16 -7.15
CA ALA A 148 -18.34 11.37 -8.59
C ALA A 148 -19.75 11.73 -9.04
N ALA A 149 -20.75 10.98 -8.57
CA ALA A 149 -22.15 11.22 -8.92
C ALA A 149 -22.68 12.57 -8.42
N ILE A 150 -22.22 13.05 -7.27
CA ILE A 150 -22.55 14.37 -6.75
C ILE A 150 -21.98 15.49 -7.64
N GLN A 151 -20.78 15.29 -8.21
CA GLN A 151 -20.05 16.32 -8.96
C GLN A 151 -20.23 16.22 -10.46
N SER A 152 -20.90 15.20 -10.97
CA SER A 152 -21.18 15.06 -12.40
C SER A 152 -22.35 15.95 -12.81
N ASP A 153 -22.12 16.82 -13.77
CA ASP A 153 -23.15 17.63 -14.43
C ASP A 153 -23.78 16.89 -15.62
N SER A 154 -23.04 15.98 -16.24
CA SER A 154 -23.48 15.19 -17.41
C SER A 154 -24.27 13.93 -17.06
N GLU A 155 -24.33 13.57 -15.78
CA GLU A 155 -24.85 12.28 -15.30
C GLU A 155 -24.12 11.06 -15.92
N THR A 156 -22.91 11.28 -16.44
CA THR A 156 -22.05 10.24 -17.02
C THR A 156 -20.67 10.33 -16.38
N ILE A 157 -20.27 9.24 -15.71
CA ILE A 157 -18.97 9.14 -15.04
C ILE A 157 -18.17 7.98 -15.61
N GLY A 158 -16.84 8.01 -15.43
CA GLY A 158 -15.93 7.01 -15.95
C GLY A 158 -15.22 6.24 -14.85
N PHE A 159 -14.98 4.95 -15.10
CA PHE A 159 -14.06 4.10 -14.35
C PHE A 159 -13.04 3.53 -15.32
N ILE A 160 -11.76 3.65 -14.98
CA ILE A 160 -10.66 3.05 -15.74
C ILE A 160 -9.84 2.20 -14.78
N GLY A 161 -9.90 0.88 -14.97
CA GLY A 161 -9.11 -0.09 -14.23
C GLY A 161 -7.78 -0.39 -14.94
N GLY A 162 -6.77 -0.83 -14.20
CA GLY A 162 -5.53 -1.34 -14.77
C GLY A 162 -5.80 -2.66 -15.50
N MET A 163 -5.62 -3.78 -14.85
CA MET A 163 -5.94 -5.11 -15.41
C MET A 163 -7.30 -5.60 -14.91
N LYS A 164 -8.09 -6.22 -15.77
CA LYS A 164 -9.32 -6.86 -15.35
C LYS A 164 -9.02 -8.07 -14.46
N SER A 165 -9.42 -8.01 -13.21
CA SER A 165 -9.19 -9.03 -12.20
C SER A 165 -10.24 -8.95 -11.10
N PRO A 166 -10.45 -10.02 -10.31
CA PRO A 166 -11.39 -9.98 -9.19
C PRO A 166 -11.10 -8.85 -8.19
N LEU A 167 -9.83 -8.44 -8.03
CA LEU A 167 -9.44 -7.31 -7.19
C LEU A 167 -9.93 -5.99 -7.78
N ILE A 168 -9.63 -5.70 -9.05
CA ILE A 168 -10.00 -4.43 -9.69
C ILE A 168 -11.51 -4.36 -9.93
N GLU A 169 -12.18 -5.49 -10.12
CA GLU A 169 -13.65 -5.54 -10.17
C GLU A 169 -14.32 -5.12 -8.84
N LYS A 170 -13.66 -5.27 -7.68
CA LYS A 170 -14.19 -4.72 -6.42
C LYS A 170 -14.23 -3.19 -6.46
N PHE A 171 -13.20 -2.55 -7.00
CA PHE A 171 -13.19 -1.08 -7.18
C PHE A 171 -14.33 -0.64 -8.10
N GLU A 172 -14.50 -1.31 -9.26
CA GLU A 172 -15.59 -1.01 -10.19
C GLU A 172 -16.96 -1.16 -9.53
N LYS A 173 -17.22 -2.29 -8.87
CA LYS A 173 -18.48 -2.57 -8.21
C LYS A 173 -18.80 -1.56 -7.11
N GLY A 174 -17.81 -1.23 -6.28
CA GLY A 174 -17.92 -0.19 -5.27
C GLY A 174 -18.31 1.15 -5.88
N TYR A 175 -17.58 1.57 -6.90
CA TYR A 175 -17.81 2.83 -7.59
C TYR A 175 -19.22 2.93 -8.20
N ARG A 176 -19.66 1.91 -8.92
CA ARG A 176 -21.02 1.84 -9.46
C ARG A 176 -22.08 1.90 -8.36
N ALA A 177 -21.93 1.11 -7.30
CA ALA A 177 -22.89 1.08 -6.21
C ALA A 177 -23.01 2.43 -5.49
N GLY A 178 -21.88 3.10 -5.23
CA GLY A 178 -21.87 4.43 -4.61
C GLY A 178 -22.48 5.51 -5.50
N ALA A 179 -22.17 5.48 -6.79
CA ALA A 179 -22.78 6.40 -7.77
C ALA A 179 -24.29 6.22 -7.87
N THR A 180 -24.76 4.98 -7.98
CA THR A 180 -26.19 4.64 -8.05
C THR A 180 -26.94 5.01 -6.76
N ALA A 181 -26.29 4.97 -5.60
CA ALA A 181 -26.89 5.39 -4.32
C ALA A 181 -27.16 6.90 -4.24
N ILE A 182 -26.50 7.70 -5.09
CA ILE A 182 -26.73 9.15 -5.24
C ILE A 182 -27.70 9.42 -6.38
N ASN A 183 -27.43 8.88 -7.56
CA ASN A 183 -28.28 9.02 -8.73
C ASN A 183 -28.53 7.63 -9.36
N PRO A 184 -29.74 7.05 -9.22
CA PRO A 184 -30.05 5.72 -9.80
C PRO A 184 -29.92 5.65 -11.32
N ASP A 185 -30.02 6.77 -12.01
CA ASP A 185 -30.00 6.85 -13.49
C ASP A 185 -28.60 7.18 -14.03
N ILE A 186 -27.59 7.34 -13.16
CA ILE A 186 -26.24 7.71 -13.55
C ILE A 186 -25.60 6.66 -14.47
N ARG A 187 -25.00 7.12 -15.54
CA ARG A 187 -24.30 6.26 -16.48
C ARG A 187 -22.83 6.11 -16.08
N VAL A 188 -22.39 4.87 -15.83
CA VAL A 188 -21.00 4.56 -15.51
C VAL A 188 -20.34 3.86 -16.71
N LEU A 189 -19.40 4.56 -17.37
CA LEU A 189 -18.54 3.97 -18.39
C LEU A 189 -17.41 3.19 -17.72
N VAL A 190 -17.07 2.02 -18.26
CA VAL A 190 -16.00 1.18 -17.71
C VAL A 190 -15.10 0.70 -18.82
N ASP A 191 -13.80 0.91 -18.63
CA ASP A 191 -12.75 0.35 -19.48
C ASP A 191 -11.61 -0.17 -18.60
N TYR A 192 -10.85 -1.14 -19.13
CA TYR A 192 -9.63 -1.67 -18.53
C TYR A 192 -8.48 -1.46 -19.48
N ALA A 193 -7.35 -0.98 -18.96
CA ALA A 193 -6.16 -0.74 -19.76
C ALA A 193 -5.39 -2.02 -20.09
N GLU A 194 -5.62 -3.10 -19.31
CA GLU A 194 -4.90 -4.36 -19.29
C GLU A 194 -3.39 -4.18 -18.98
N ASP A 195 -3.05 -3.06 -18.31
CA ASP A 195 -1.69 -2.71 -17.93
C ASP A 195 -1.72 -1.69 -16.77
N PHE A 196 -0.81 -1.82 -15.80
CA PHE A 196 -0.64 -0.87 -14.71
C PHE A 196 0.48 0.15 -14.98
N ALA A 197 1.29 -0.02 -16.04
CA ALA A 197 2.48 0.76 -16.35
C ALA A 197 2.38 1.57 -17.66
N ALA A 198 1.17 1.79 -18.19
CA ALA A 198 0.92 2.40 -19.50
C ALA A 198 0.13 3.73 -19.43
N PRO A 199 0.72 4.86 -18.98
CA PRO A 199 0.03 6.16 -18.89
C PRO A 199 -0.62 6.62 -20.20
N ASP A 200 0.05 6.39 -21.34
CA ASP A 200 -0.51 6.75 -22.66
C ASP A 200 -1.82 6.01 -22.96
N LYS A 201 -1.92 4.74 -22.52
CA LYS A 201 -3.15 3.94 -22.64
C LYS A 201 -4.24 4.49 -21.72
N GLY A 202 -3.88 4.87 -20.49
CA GLY A 202 -4.78 5.55 -19.57
C GLY A 202 -5.37 6.81 -20.18
N ARG A 203 -4.53 7.65 -20.76
CA ARG A 203 -4.92 8.88 -21.48
C ARG A 203 -5.86 8.60 -22.66
N GLU A 204 -5.55 7.57 -23.46
CA GLU A 204 -6.41 7.16 -24.58
C GLU A 204 -7.82 6.81 -24.13
N LEU A 205 -7.93 5.96 -23.09
CA LEU A 205 -9.21 5.51 -22.53
C LEU A 205 -9.99 6.67 -21.89
N ALA A 206 -9.31 7.54 -21.14
CA ALA A 206 -9.91 8.74 -20.57
C ALA A 206 -10.53 9.64 -21.66
N ASN A 207 -9.77 9.93 -22.71
CA ASN A 207 -10.26 10.71 -23.84
C ASN A 207 -11.46 10.05 -24.55
N ALA A 208 -11.47 8.71 -24.65
CA ALA A 208 -12.59 7.97 -25.23
C ALA A 208 -13.87 8.06 -24.37
N GLN A 209 -13.73 8.01 -23.04
CA GLN A 209 -14.84 8.17 -22.10
C GLN A 209 -15.36 9.61 -22.07
N MET A 210 -14.47 10.60 -22.05
CA MET A 210 -14.84 12.02 -22.10
C MET A 210 -15.58 12.41 -23.40
N LYS A 211 -15.22 11.80 -24.53
CA LYS A 211 -16.00 11.94 -25.79
C LYS A 211 -17.40 11.37 -25.70
N LYS A 212 -17.68 10.49 -24.74
CA LYS A 212 -18.99 9.92 -24.42
C LYS A 212 -19.63 10.63 -23.23
N GLU A 213 -19.20 11.87 -22.97
CA GLU A 213 -19.74 12.78 -21.96
C GLU A 213 -19.34 12.46 -20.50
N ALA A 214 -18.41 11.54 -20.23
CA ALA A 214 -17.91 11.37 -18.88
C ALA A 214 -17.19 12.65 -18.42
N ASP A 215 -17.64 13.24 -17.32
CA ASP A 215 -17.10 14.49 -16.76
C ASP A 215 -16.37 14.31 -15.41
N VAL A 216 -16.50 13.13 -14.80
CA VAL A 216 -15.72 12.70 -13.65
C VAL A 216 -15.13 11.32 -13.91
N LEU A 217 -13.80 11.17 -13.82
CA LEU A 217 -13.09 9.93 -14.09
C LEU A 217 -12.44 9.36 -12.81
N TYR A 218 -12.61 8.07 -12.56
CA TYR A 218 -11.91 7.38 -11.48
C TYR A 218 -10.91 6.38 -12.05
N ALA A 219 -9.65 6.51 -11.65
CA ALA A 219 -8.54 5.69 -12.14
C ALA A 219 -8.06 4.72 -11.06
N ALA A 220 -8.46 3.44 -11.13
CA ALA A 220 -7.93 2.36 -10.30
C ALA A 220 -6.89 1.55 -11.11
N ALA A 221 -5.78 2.19 -11.48
CA ALA A 221 -4.91 1.70 -12.55
C ALA A 221 -3.39 1.91 -12.32
N GLY A 222 -2.94 2.17 -11.10
CA GLY A 222 -1.52 2.38 -10.81
C GLY A 222 -0.93 3.54 -11.64
N LEU A 223 0.27 3.36 -12.21
CA LEU A 223 0.91 4.39 -13.05
C LEU A 223 0.10 4.71 -14.31
N THR A 224 -0.62 3.73 -14.89
CA THR A 224 -1.57 3.98 -15.99
C THR A 224 -2.59 5.06 -15.63
N GLY A 225 -2.98 5.12 -14.34
CA GLY A 225 -3.90 6.11 -13.82
C GLY A 225 -3.41 7.56 -13.95
N SER A 226 -2.10 7.81 -13.91
CA SER A 226 -1.57 9.17 -14.06
C SER A 226 -1.99 9.78 -15.40
N GLY A 227 -1.94 9.01 -16.50
CA GLY A 227 -2.40 9.44 -17.81
C GLY A 227 -3.91 9.76 -17.87
N VAL A 228 -4.72 9.08 -17.04
CA VAL A 228 -6.16 9.39 -16.90
C VAL A 228 -6.35 10.75 -16.23
N LEU A 229 -5.64 10.97 -15.10
CA LEU A 229 -5.73 12.20 -14.31
C LEU A 229 -5.29 13.42 -15.13
N GLU A 230 -4.14 13.31 -15.82
CA GLU A 230 -3.62 14.36 -16.70
C GLU A 230 -4.58 14.66 -17.86
N ALA A 231 -5.16 13.64 -18.49
CA ALA A 231 -6.13 13.83 -19.56
C ALA A 231 -7.41 14.53 -19.10
N ALA A 232 -7.87 14.24 -17.88
CA ALA A 232 -9.00 14.94 -17.27
C ALA A 232 -8.67 16.41 -17.03
N GLU A 233 -7.48 16.73 -16.51
CA GLU A 233 -7.03 18.11 -16.31
C GLU A 233 -6.95 18.90 -17.60
N GLU A 234 -6.34 18.34 -18.66
CA GLU A 234 -6.25 18.97 -19.98
C GLU A 234 -7.61 19.32 -20.59
N LYS A 235 -8.68 18.62 -20.20
CA LYS A 235 -10.04 18.84 -20.68
C LYS A 235 -10.92 19.64 -19.71
N GLY A 236 -10.39 20.01 -18.54
CA GLY A 236 -11.14 20.71 -17.51
C GLY A 236 -12.20 19.84 -16.83
N ASN A 237 -12.06 18.50 -16.91
CA ASN A 237 -12.92 17.54 -16.26
C ASN A 237 -12.37 17.20 -14.86
N LYS A 238 -13.18 16.52 -14.03
CA LYS A 238 -12.78 16.08 -12.71
C LYS A 238 -12.24 14.66 -12.72
N ALA A 239 -11.39 14.38 -11.72
CA ALA A 239 -10.82 13.06 -11.55
C ALA A 239 -10.76 12.66 -10.08
N ILE A 240 -10.72 11.33 -9.85
CA ILE A 240 -10.49 10.70 -8.56
C ILE A 240 -9.28 9.80 -8.70
N GLY A 241 -8.29 10.01 -7.83
CA GLY A 241 -7.09 9.18 -7.75
C GLY A 241 -7.29 7.91 -6.91
N VAL A 242 -6.23 7.11 -6.80
CA VAL A 242 -6.22 5.85 -6.05
C VAL A 242 -4.94 5.65 -5.24
N ASP A 243 -5.00 4.84 -4.20
CA ASP A 243 -3.97 4.43 -3.26
C ASP A 243 -3.40 5.59 -2.41
N SER A 244 -2.87 6.63 -3.04
CA SER A 244 -2.30 7.83 -2.41
C SER A 244 -3.07 9.10 -2.81
N ASP A 245 -2.80 10.22 -2.14
CA ASP A 245 -3.34 11.52 -2.55
C ASP A 245 -2.63 11.99 -3.84
N GLN A 246 -3.26 11.75 -4.97
CA GLN A 246 -2.71 12.01 -6.30
C GLN A 246 -3.00 13.44 -6.82
N THR A 247 -3.42 14.37 -5.94
CA THR A 247 -3.66 15.77 -6.31
C THR A 247 -2.44 16.41 -7.00
N ALA A 248 -1.21 16.00 -6.64
CA ALA A 248 0.00 16.56 -7.23
C ALA A 248 0.20 16.18 -8.70
N ILE A 249 -0.45 15.11 -9.20
CA ILE A 249 -0.36 14.69 -10.62
C ILE A 249 -1.17 15.61 -11.52
N ALA A 250 -2.39 15.95 -11.08
CA ALA A 250 -3.31 16.81 -11.83
C ALA A 250 -4.03 17.75 -10.84
N PRO A 251 -3.37 18.84 -10.43
CA PRO A 251 -3.82 19.70 -9.32
C PRO A 251 -5.20 20.34 -9.54
N ASP A 252 -5.59 20.58 -10.79
CA ASP A 252 -6.86 21.23 -11.13
C ASP A 252 -8.01 20.23 -11.41
N ALA A 253 -7.68 18.96 -11.66
CA ALA A 253 -8.65 17.90 -11.95
C ALA A 253 -8.95 17.01 -10.74
N VAL A 254 -7.92 16.59 -10.00
CA VAL A 254 -8.10 15.63 -8.89
C VAL A 254 -8.86 16.28 -7.76
N MET A 255 -10.12 15.88 -7.59
CA MET A 255 -10.98 16.39 -6.53
C MET A 255 -10.81 15.63 -5.20
N THR A 256 -10.40 14.40 -5.26
CA THR A 256 -10.05 13.53 -4.14
C THR A 256 -9.32 12.29 -4.66
N SER A 257 -8.84 11.45 -3.75
CA SER A 257 -8.31 10.11 -4.07
C SER A 257 -8.90 9.09 -3.12
N MET A 258 -9.21 7.90 -3.59
CA MET A 258 -9.53 6.76 -2.75
C MET A 258 -8.22 6.20 -2.17
N LEU A 259 -7.94 6.58 -0.94
CA LEU A 259 -6.73 6.17 -0.24
C LEU A 259 -6.82 4.70 0.18
N LYS A 260 -5.81 3.94 -0.16
CA LYS A 260 -5.58 2.57 0.28
C LYS A 260 -4.25 2.54 1.02
N GLN A 261 -4.31 2.47 2.34
CA GLN A 261 -3.17 2.64 3.24
C GLN A 261 -2.28 1.38 3.22
N VAL A 262 -1.52 1.21 2.15
CA VAL A 262 -0.57 0.09 1.99
C VAL A 262 0.57 0.19 3.01
N ASP A 263 0.95 1.41 3.38
CA ASP A 263 1.87 1.71 4.47
C ASP A 263 1.40 1.13 5.81
N LEU A 264 0.10 1.24 6.11
CA LEU A 264 -0.52 0.61 7.28
C LEU A 264 -0.45 -0.92 7.20
N ALA A 265 -0.65 -1.52 6.02
CA ALA A 265 -0.50 -2.96 5.85
C ALA A 265 0.94 -3.42 6.14
N ILE A 266 1.93 -2.72 5.62
CA ILE A 266 3.35 -2.99 5.87
C ILE A 266 3.66 -2.89 7.37
N THR A 267 3.20 -1.84 8.05
CA THR A 267 3.43 -1.68 9.50
C THR A 267 2.72 -2.75 10.30
N LYS A 268 1.49 -3.14 9.96
CA LYS A 268 0.75 -4.25 10.61
C LYS A 268 1.44 -5.60 10.44
N ILE A 269 2.05 -5.87 9.28
CA ILE A 269 2.88 -7.07 9.10
C ILE A 269 4.07 -7.03 10.07
N GLY A 270 4.75 -5.89 10.18
CA GLY A 270 5.83 -5.69 11.14
C GLY A 270 5.41 -5.94 12.59
N ASP A 271 4.26 -5.40 13.00
CA ASP A 271 3.70 -5.59 14.34
C ASP A 271 3.32 -7.05 14.62
N SER A 272 2.72 -7.74 13.63
CA SER A 272 2.37 -9.17 13.76
C SER A 272 3.60 -10.01 13.99
N VAL A 273 4.70 -9.75 13.29
CA VAL A 273 5.98 -10.43 13.48
C VAL A 273 6.53 -10.22 14.88
N LYS A 274 6.41 -9.01 15.45
CA LYS A 274 6.91 -8.70 16.81
C LYS A 274 6.14 -9.41 17.91
N ALA A 275 4.81 -9.47 17.76
CA ALA A 275 3.93 -9.92 18.83
C ALA A 275 4.09 -11.42 19.15
N SER A 276 4.19 -12.29 18.13
CA SER A 276 4.18 -13.74 18.33
C SER A 276 4.83 -14.55 17.20
N GLY A 277 5.59 -13.89 16.30
CA GLY A 277 5.91 -14.44 14.99
C GLY A 277 4.70 -14.31 14.04
N LEU A 278 4.96 -14.29 12.75
CA LEU A 278 3.90 -14.14 11.76
C LEU A 278 2.94 -15.36 11.83
N GLN A 279 1.69 -15.08 12.12
CA GLN A 279 0.65 -16.12 12.06
C GLN A 279 0.12 -16.18 10.62
N SER A 280 -0.06 -17.39 10.08
CA SER A 280 -0.80 -17.57 8.83
C SER A 280 -2.26 -17.13 9.00
N GLY A 281 -2.92 -16.86 7.91
CA GLY A 281 -4.31 -16.42 7.89
C GLY A 281 -4.51 -15.13 7.11
N GLN A 282 -5.60 -14.43 7.37
CA GLN A 282 -5.96 -13.23 6.64
C GLN A 282 -6.27 -12.06 7.58
N ILE A 283 -5.70 -10.90 7.28
CA ILE A 283 -6.09 -9.60 7.80
C ILE A 283 -6.86 -8.88 6.69
N VAL A 284 -8.05 -8.41 7.00
CA VAL A 284 -8.88 -7.62 6.06
C VAL A 284 -9.00 -6.21 6.62
N LEU A 285 -8.58 -5.23 5.85
CA LEU A 285 -8.52 -3.82 6.23
C LEU A 285 -9.55 -3.00 5.46
N GLY A 286 -10.34 -2.19 6.14
CA GLY A 286 -11.40 -1.39 5.53
C GLY A 286 -11.47 0.03 6.09
N VAL A 287 -12.60 0.68 5.85
CA VAL A 287 -12.89 2.02 6.39
C VAL A 287 -12.84 2.02 7.92
N LYS A 288 -13.31 0.96 8.56
CA LYS A 288 -13.28 0.80 10.02
C LYS A 288 -11.87 0.82 10.61
N ASP A 289 -10.89 0.33 9.85
CA ASP A 289 -9.50 0.23 10.27
C ASP A 289 -8.69 1.50 9.95
N GLY A 290 -9.33 2.48 9.30
CA GLY A 290 -8.67 3.66 8.76
C GLY A 290 -7.77 3.37 7.54
N ALA A 291 -7.84 2.16 7.01
CA ALA A 291 -7.03 1.70 5.90
C ALA A 291 -7.60 2.09 4.53
N ILE A 292 -8.88 2.40 4.49
CA ILE A 292 -9.60 2.85 3.30
C ILE A 292 -10.33 4.15 3.65
N GLN A 293 -10.15 5.19 2.85
CA GLN A 293 -10.80 6.49 3.03
C GLN A 293 -10.72 7.35 1.77
N LEU A 294 -11.43 8.48 1.73
CA LEU A 294 -11.17 9.52 0.73
C LEU A 294 -10.13 10.52 1.26
N ALA A 295 -9.25 10.98 0.37
CA ALA A 295 -8.41 12.15 0.61
C ALA A 295 -9.26 13.40 0.81
N PRO A 296 -8.73 14.47 1.41
CA PRO A 296 -9.44 15.74 1.50
C PRO A 296 -9.95 16.20 0.14
N ILE A 297 -11.22 16.61 0.09
CA ILE A 297 -11.84 17.08 -1.15
C ILE A 297 -11.24 18.44 -1.53
N ARG A 298 -10.87 18.58 -2.78
CA ARG A 298 -10.31 19.79 -3.41
C ARG A 298 -10.91 19.96 -4.81
N ASN A 299 -10.73 21.11 -5.41
CA ASN A 299 -11.08 21.35 -6.82
C ASN A 299 -12.51 20.94 -7.23
N ALA A 300 -13.44 20.98 -6.27
CA ALA A 300 -14.83 20.58 -6.45
C ALA A 300 -15.76 21.44 -5.60
N ASN A 301 -16.95 21.68 -6.10
CA ASN A 301 -17.93 22.60 -5.51
C ASN A 301 -18.96 21.84 -4.65
N PHE A 302 -18.50 21.09 -3.63
CA PHE A 302 -19.43 20.45 -2.73
C PHE A 302 -20.11 21.45 -1.80
N THR A 303 -21.42 21.38 -1.76
CA THR A 303 -22.21 22.07 -0.73
C THR A 303 -22.06 21.38 0.63
N ALA A 304 -22.36 22.09 1.71
CA ALA A 304 -22.38 21.49 3.06
C ALA A 304 -23.31 20.26 3.17
N LYS A 305 -24.43 20.26 2.43
CA LYS A 305 -25.37 19.16 2.39
C LYS A 305 -24.76 17.92 1.71
N GLU A 306 -24.03 18.10 0.63
CA GLU A 306 -23.37 17.02 -0.12
C GLU A 306 -22.20 16.42 0.67
N LEU A 307 -21.37 17.26 1.31
CA LEU A 307 -20.35 16.78 2.24
C LEU A 307 -20.95 15.98 3.39
N HIS A 308 -22.06 16.48 3.96
CA HIS A 308 -22.78 15.74 4.99
C HIS A 308 -23.32 14.40 4.47
N ARG A 309 -23.80 14.33 3.23
CA ARG A 309 -24.24 13.07 2.63
C ARG A 309 -23.10 12.07 2.47
N LEU A 310 -21.93 12.49 2.03
CA LEU A 310 -20.74 11.63 1.96
C LEU A 310 -20.35 11.09 3.33
N GLU A 311 -20.39 11.93 4.37
CA GLU A 311 -20.10 11.48 5.73
C GLU A 311 -21.16 10.50 6.25
N GLN A 312 -22.45 10.70 5.93
CA GLN A 312 -23.50 9.74 6.25
C GLN A 312 -23.26 8.37 5.58
N LEU A 313 -22.87 8.35 4.30
CA LEU A 313 -22.54 7.11 3.58
C LEU A 313 -21.37 6.38 4.23
N LYS A 314 -20.36 7.13 4.66
CA LYS A 314 -19.22 6.57 5.41
C LYS A 314 -19.69 5.95 6.74
N GLN A 315 -20.59 6.60 7.48
CA GLN A 315 -21.15 6.04 8.70
C GLN A 315 -22.02 4.78 8.42
N GLU A 316 -22.79 4.78 7.34
CA GLU A 316 -23.53 3.60 6.90
C GLU A 316 -22.62 2.40 6.59
N ILE A 317 -21.42 2.64 6.01
CA ILE A 317 -20.39 1.60 5.83
C ILE A 317 -19.87 1.10 7.18
N LEU A 318 -19.50 2.01 8.09
CA LEU A 318 -18.98 1.67 9.43
C LEU A 318 -20.00 0.85 10.25
N GLU A 319 -21.28 1.11 10.07
CA GLU A 319 -22.39 0.38 10.70
C GLU A 319 -22.75 -0.94 9.97
N GLY A 320 -22.09 -1.24 8.85
CA GLY A 320 -22.36 -2.45 8.04
C GLY A 320 -23.70 -2.43 7.31
N LYS A 321 -24.31 -1.27 7.14
CA LYS A 321 -25.57 -1.08 6.41
C LYS A 321 -25.41 -1.13 4.90
N VAL A 322 -24.24 -0.72 4.40
CA VAL A 322 -23.88 -0.80 2.98
C VAL A 322 -23.22 -2.16 2.72
N LYS A 323 -23.78 -2.93 1.81
CA LYS A 323 -23.19 -4.15 1.28
C LYS A 323 -22.97 -3.93 -0.21
N VAL A 324 -21.73 -3.78 -0.60
CA VAL A 324 -21.35 -3.81 -2.02
C VAL A 324 -21.27 -5.28 -2.44
N GLN A 325 -22.02 -5.66 -3.45
CA GLN A 325 -22.08 -7.05 -3.95
C GLN A 325 -21.18 -7.22 -5.18
#